data_5f7635c7fad6e03a94c4d5a3250a5f63
#
_entry.id   5f7635c7fad6e03a94c4d5a3250a5f63
#
_cell.length_a   1.000
_cell.length_b   1.000
_cell.length_c   1.000
_cell.angle_alpha   90.00
_cell.angle_beta   90.00
_cell.angle_gamma   90.00
#
_symmetry.space_group_name_H-M   'P 1'
#
loop_
_entity.id
_entity.type
_entity.pdbx_description
1 polymer ?
#
loop_
_entity_poly.entity_id
_entity_poly.type
_entity_poly.pdbx_seq_one_letter_code
_entity_poly.pdbx_strand_id
1 'polypeptide(L)'
;QMSVIVATAYMDEAQGFDWLAMMDEGKILKTGTPQELLTQTESDNLEDAYIKLLPEEKKQGYTPVVIPPLPDYDSDGYALEAKDLTVRFGDFTAVDHVNFQIRQGEIFGFLGSNGCGKTTTMKVLTGLLEASEGQAWLFGQSVEGSNIETRRRVGYMSQSFSLYSELTITQNLVLHAKLFHVPAEQIETRVQQMLQRFDLSEVKNKLPDDLPLGIRQRLSLAVAL
;
A
#
# COMPACT_ATOMS: atom_id res chain seq x y z
N GLN A 1 -34.30 -5.17 -19.29
CA GLN A 1 -33.73 -4.83 -17.98
C GLN A 1 -32.65 -5.86 -17.68
N MET A 2 -31.48 -5.42 -17.20
CA MET A 2 -30.36 -6.26 -16.84
C MET A 2 -30.16 -6.14 -15.34
N SER A 3 -29.98 -7.26 -14.64
CA SER A 3 -29.57 -7.30 -13.23
C SER A 3 -28.04 -7.48 -13.16
N VAL A 4 -27.38 -6.76 -12.27
CA VAL A 4 -25.93 -6.77 -12.10
C VAL A 4 -25.60 -7.14 -10.66
N ILE A 5 -24.66 -8.06 -10.47
CA ILE A 5 -24.08 -8.38 -9.16
C ILE A 5 -22.65 -7.89 -9.15
N VAL A 6 -22.29 -7.11 -8.14
CA VAL A 6 -20.94 -6.56 -7.94
C VAL A 6 -20.41 -7.05 -6.60
N ALA A 7 -19.17 -7.55 -6.58
CA ALA A 7 -18.44 -7.82 -5.35
C ALA A 7 -17.36 -6.73 -5.20
N THR A 8 -17.42 -5.97 -4.13
CA THR A 8 -16.47 -4.87 -3.86
C THR A 8 -16.11 -4.81 -2.39
N ALA A 9 -14.90 -4.32 -2.10
CA ALA A 9 -14.49 -3.91 -0.77
C ALA A 9 -14.57 -2.37 -0.58
N TYR A 10 -14.95 -1.65 -1.63
CA TYR A 10 -15.03 -0.19 -1.60
C TYR A 10 -16.42 0.25 -1.15
N MET A 11 -16.52 0.67 0.11
CA MET A 11 -17.80 1.04 0.74
C MET A 11 -18.43 2.27 0.09
N ASP A 12 -17.63 3.20 -0.42
CA ASP A 12 -18.11 4.40 -1.12
C ASP A 12 -18.85 4.05 -2.43
N GLU A 13 -18.34 3.05 -3.18
CA GLU A 13 -19.04 2.56 -4.38
C GLU A 13 -20.37 1.90 -4.02
N ALA A 14 -20.36 1.13 -2.92
CA ALA A 14 -21.52 0.40 -2.46
C ALA A 14 -22.68 1.29 -2.04
N GLN A 15 -22.44 2.55 -1.65
CA GLN A 15 -23.47 3.53 -1.35
C GLN A 15 -24.40 3.83 -2.55
N GLY A 16 -23.90 3.64 -3.79
CA GLY A 16 -24.66 3.82 -5.03
C GLY A 16 -25.48 2.61 -5.48
N PHE A 17 -25.45 1.48 -4.77
CA PHE A 17 -26.13 0.25 -5.17
C PHE A 17 -27.55 0.18 -4.59
N ASP A 18 -28.44 -0.52 -5.29
CA ASP A 18 -29.85 -0.68 -4.87
C ASP A 18 -29.97 -1.56 -3.62
N TRP A 19 -29.14 -2.61 -3.50
CA TRP A 19 -29.19 -3.58 -2.42
C TRP A 19 -27.82 -4.12 -2.08
N LEU A 20 -27.54 -4.29 -0.79
CA LEU A 20 -26.28 -4.77 -0.28
C LEU A 20 -26.43 -6.07 0.52
N ALA A 21 -25.43 -6.93 0.44
CA ALA A 21 -25.20 -8.01 1.37
C ALA A 21 -23.79 -7.84 1.99
N MET A 22 -23.74 -7.47 3.24
CA MET A 22 -22.49 -7.39 3.99
C MET A 22 -22.07 -8.78 4.44
N MET A 23 -20.83 -9.18 4.17
CA MET A 23 -20.33 -10.52 4.41
C MET A 23 -19.01 -10.52 5.18
N ASP A 24 -18.85 -11.52 6.03
CA ASP A 24 -17.58 -11.81 6.71
C ASP A 24 -17.42 -13.33 6.86
N GLU A 25 -16.21 -13.86 6.60
CA GLU A 25 -15.87 -15.30 6.69
C GLU A 25 -16.90 -16.23 6.05
N GLY A 26 -17.39 -15.86 4.87
CA GLY A 26 -18.37 -16.67 4.11
C GLY A 26 -19.80 -16.61 4.66
N LYS A 27 -20.08 -15.76 5.65
CA LYS A 27 -21.41 -15.58 6.24
C LYS A 27 -21.97 -14.20 5.89
N ILE A 28 -23.28 -14.13 5.65
CA ILE A 28 -23.98 -12.85 5.52
C ILE A 28 -24.20 -12.29 6.92
N LEU A 29 -23.64 -11.12 7.18
CA LEU A 29 -23.85 -10.38 8.43
C LEU A 29 -25.22 -9.67 8.41
N LYS A 30 -25.52 -8.98 7.32
CA LYS A 30 -26.76 -8.21 7.14
C LYS A 30 -27.01 -7.95 5.65
N THR A 31 -28.29 -7.77 5.30
CA THR A 31 -28.71 -7.33 3.96
C THR A 31 -29.69 -6.17 4.06
N GLY A 32 -29.72 -5.31 3.06
CA GLY A 32 -30.63 -4.18 2.96
C GLY A 32 -30.18 -3.15 1.94
N THR A 33 -30.95 -2.10 1.76
CA THR A 33 -30.49 -0.90 1.05
C THR A 33 -29.39 -0.22 1.87
N PRO A 34 -28.50 0.59 1.25
CA PRO A 34 -27.49 1.35 2.00
C PRO A 34 -28.11 2.15 3.16
N GLN A 35 -29.22 2.84 2.91
CA GLN A 35 -29.88 3.67 3.92
C GLN A 35 -30.47 2.86 5.09
N GLU A 36 -31.02 1.68 4.81
CA GLU A 36 -31.53 0.78 5.86
C GLU A 36 -30.40 0.28 6.75
N LEU A 37 -29.24 -0.09 6.15
CA LEU A 37 -28.07 -0.55 6.90
C LEU A 37 -27.50 0.55 7.78
N LEU A 38 -27.37 1.78 7.28
CA LEU A 38 -26.91 2.93 8.07
C LEU A 38 -27.84 3.21 9.25
N THR A 39 -29.17 3.23 8.99
CA THR A 39 -30.17 3.49 10.02
C THR A 39 -30.17 2.41 11.11
N GLN A 40 -30.12 1.13 10.72
CA GLN A 40 -30.15 -0.01 11.67
C GLN A 40 -28.86 -0.11 12.53
N THR A 41 -27.74 0.38 12.03
CA THR A 41 -26.46 0.38 12.74
C THR A 41 -26.16 1.70 13.43
N GLU A 42 -27.02 2.71 13.25
CA GLU A 42 -26.79 4.09 13.75
C GLU A 42 -25.40 4.59 13.31
N SER A 43 -25.09 4.46 12.00
CA SER A 43 -23.79 4.78 11.43
C SER A 43 -23.90 5.88 10.38
N ASP A 44 -22.87 6.71 10.27
CA ASP A 44 -22.81 7.79 9.29
C ASP A 44 -22.32 7.32 7.91
N ASN A 45 -21.62 6.18 7.85
CA ASN A 45 -21.08 5.60 6.63
C ASN A 45 -21.15 4.06 6.68
N LEU A 46 -21.01 3.41 5.50
CA LEU A 46 -21.10 1.95 5.38
C LEU A 46 -19.91 1.22 6.01
N GLU A 47 -18.75 1.86 6.15
CA GLU A 47 -17.60 1.27 6.81
C GLU A 47 -17.85 1.09 8.31
N ASP A 48 -18.34 2.12 8.98
CA ASP A 48 -18.74 2.06 10.40
C ASP A 48 -19.91 1.07 10.60
N ALA A 49 -20.87 1.06 9.66
CA ALA A 49 -21.95 0.09 9.67
C ALA A 49 -21.45 -1.35 9.59
N TYR A 50 -20.49 -1.62 8.71
CA TYR A 50 -19.88 -2.94 8.57
C TYR A 50 -19.14 -3.34 9.85
N ILE A 51 -18.33 -2.45 10.43
CA ILE A 51 -17.57 -2.71 11.64
C ILE A 51 -18.52 -3.03 12.81
N LYS A 52 -19.62 -2.28 12.96
CA LYS A 52 -20.62 -2.55 14.01
C LYS A 52 -21.32 -3.89 13.84
N LEU A 53 -21.41 -4.43 12.63
CA LEU A 53 -22.00 -5.73 12.33
C LEU A 53 -21.03 -6.90 12.53
N LEU A 54 -19.72 -6.66 12.63
CA LEU A 54 -18.75 -7.71 12.89
C LEU A 54 -18.96 -8.35 14.28
N PRO A 55 -18.55 -9.63 14.45
CA PRO A 55 -18.49 -10.28 15.77
C PRO A 55 -17.61 -9.47 16.75
N GLU A 56 -17.97 -9.48 18.03
CA GLU A 56 -17.25 -8.72 19.08
C GLU A 56 -15.75 -9.04 19.14
N GLU A 57 -15.37 -10.28 18.87
CA GLU A 57 -13.99 -10.73 18.82
C GLU A 57 -13.14 -9.99 17.77
N LYS A 58 -13.78 -9.59 16.67
CA LYS A 58 -13.13 -8.84 15.58
C LYS A 58 -13.15 -7.33 15.78
N LYS A 59 -14.08 -6.83 16.58
CA LYS A 59 -14.14 -5.39 16.92
C LYS A 59 -13.01 -4.96 17.85
N GLN A 60 -12.50 -5.86 18.69
CA GLN A 60 -11.46 -5.56 19.71
C GLN A 60 -10.12 -5.11 19.12
N GLY A 61 -9.88 -5.25 17.83
CA GLY A 61 -8.65 -4.81 17.15
C GLY A 61 -8.82 -3.57 16.28
N TYR A 62 -10.04 -3.05 16.13
CA TYR A 62 -10.27 -1.87 15.30
C TYR A 62 -10.01 -0.61 16.11
N THR A 63 -8.88 0.00 15.85
CA THR A 63 -8.57 1.35 16.33
C THR A 63 -8.54 2.26 15.10
N PRO A 64 -9.33 3.34 15.06
CA PRO A 64 -9.24 4.32 13.98
C PRO A 64 -7.79 4.77 13.81
N VAL A 65 -7.29 4.75 12.58
CA VAL A 65 -5.95 5.23 12.31
C VAL A 65 -5.95 6.75 12.48
N VAL A 66 -5.40 7.21 13.60
CA VAL A 66 -5.15 8.64 13.80
C VAL A 66 -3.82 8.97 13.13
N ILE A 67 -3.87 9.66 12.01
CA ILE A 67 -2.67 10.22 11.37
C ILE A 67 -2.33 11.50 12.14
N PRO A 68 -1.23 11.52 12.92
CA PRO A 68 -0.83 12.75 13.59
C PRO A 68 -0.53 13.82 12.54
N PRO A 69 -0.80 15.11 12.83
CA PRO A 69 -0.37 16.18 11.97
C PRO A 69 1.14 16.08 11.76
N LEU A 70 1.60 16.41 10.55
CA LEU A 70 3.03 16.51 10.27
C LEU A 70 3.66 17.42 11.33
N PRO A 71 4.69 16.97 12.04
CA PRO A 71 5.44 17.87 12.91
C PRO A 71 5.95 19.04 12.05
N ASP A 72 5.94 20.25 12.61
CA ASP A 72 6.63 21.38 12.00
C ASP A 72 8.14 21.08 12.01
N TYR A 73 8.58 20.32 11.02
CA TYR A 73 9.99 20.17 10.77
C TYR A 73 10.44 21.44 10.03
N ASP A 74 11.19 22.27 10.72
CA ASP A 74 12.09 23.27 10.16
C ASP A 74 13.26 22.58 9.38
N SER A 75 13.04 21.35 8.89
CA SER A 75 14.03 20.61 8.13
C SER A 75 13.89 21.01 6.67
N ASP A 76 14.85 21.76 6.18
CA ASP A 76 15.05 22.19 4.79
C ASP A 76 15.18 21.04 3.77
N GLY A 77 14.59 19.86 4.02
CA GLY A 77 14.81 18.68 3.20
C GLY A 77 13.53 18.03 2.69
N TYR A 78 13.43 17.92 1.37
CA TYR A 78 12.46 17.06 0.72
C TYR A 78 12.94 15.59 0.71
N ALA A 79 12.00 14.67 0.96
CA ALA A 79 12.27 13.25 0.76
C ALA A 79 12.33 12.92 -0.73
N LEU A 80 11.44 13.52 -1.51
CA LEU A 80 11.33 13.34 -2.96
C LEU A 80 11.07 14.66 -3.64
N GLU A 81 11.73 14.88 -4.77
CA GLU A 81 11.49 16.04 -5.64
C GLU A 81 11.44 15.57 -7.10
N ALA A 82 10.60 16.23 -7.89
CA ALA A 82 10.57 16.08 -9.34
C ALA A 82 10.48 17.46 -9.98
N LYS A 83 11.28 17.69 -11.03
CA LYS A 83 11.28 18.91 -11.80
C LYS A 83 11.23 18.60 -13.29
N ASP A 84 10.18 19.09 -13.95
CA ASP A 84 9.91 18.92 -15.37
C ASP A 84 10.00 17.45 -15.82
N LEU A 85 9.58 16.54 -14.92
CA LEU A 85 9.74 15.12 -15.11
C LEU A 85 8.87 14.63 -16.28
N THR A 86 9.52 14.07 -17.30
CA THR A 86 8.85 13.54 -18.49
C THR A 86 9.31 12.12 -18.77
N VAL A 87 8.35 11.24 -19.08
CA VAL A 87 8.63 9.84 -19.44
C VAL A 87 7.89 9.51 -20.74
N ARG A 88 8.66 9.07 -21.74
CA ARG A 88 8.15 8.64 -23.05
C ARG A 88 8.48 7.19 -23.31
N PHE A 89 7.54 6.51 -23.95
CA PHE A 89 7.71 5.16 -24.50
C PHE A 89 7.45 5.23 -26.01
N GLY A 90 8.50 5.38 -26.80
CA GLY A 90 8.38 5.72 -28.22
C GLY A 90 7.63 7.05 -28.40
N ASP A 91 6.55 7.06 -29.16
CA ASP A 91 5.73 8.25 -29.39
C ASP A 91 4.71 8.55 -28.27
N PHE A 92 4.58 7.65 -27.29
CA PHE A 92 3.64 7.81 -26.19
C PHE A 92 4.30 8.50 -24.99
N THR A 93 3.72 9.64 -24.56
CA THR A 93 4.14 10.34 -23.35
C THR A 93 3.29 9.89 -22.17
N ALA A 94 3.88 9.14 -21.25
CA ALA A 94 3.22 8.60 -20.08
C ALA A 94 3.22 9.57 -18.88
N VAL A 95 4.23 10.43 -18.78
CA VAL A 95 4.36 11.51 -17.78
C VAL A 95 4.88 12.73 -18.53
N ASP A 96 4.27 13.89 -18.30
CA ASP A 96 4.54 15.11 -19.07
C ASP A 96 4.78 16.31 -18.15
N HIS A 97 6.04 16.76 -18.06
CA HIS A 97 6.52 17.94 -17.33
C HIS A 97 5.99 18.04 -15.89
N VAL A 98 5.97 16.93 -15.13
CA VAL A 98 5.42 16.89 -13.78
C VAL A 98 6.40 17.47 -12.78
N ASN A 99 5.88 18.34 -11.90
CA ASN A 99 6.65 19.03 -10.85
C ASN A 99 5.97 18.82 -9.50
N PHE A 100 6.70 18.34 -8.50
CA PHE A 100 6.22 18.23 -7.11
C PHE A 100 7.36 18.02 -6.13
N GLN A 101 7.05 18.23 -4.85
CA GLN A 101 7.97 18.05 -3.73
C GLN A 101 7.23 17.34 -2.60
N ILE A 102 7.86 16.35 -1.98
CA ILE A 102 7.32 15.58 -0.85
C ILE A 102 8.28 15.73 0.32
N ARG A 103 7.78 16.21 1.46
CA ARG A 103 8.60 16.40 2.67
C ARG A 103 8.89 15.07 3.35
N GLN A 104 9.93 15.04 4.16
CA GLN A 104 10.20 13.87 5.00
C GLN A 104 9.05 13.66 6.00
N GLY A 105 8.61 12.39 6.18
CA GLY A 105 7.50 12.03 7.07
C GLY A 105 6.11 12.31 6.51
N GLU A 106 5.98 12.90 5.32
CA GLU A 106 4.71 13.18 4.67
C GLU A 106 4.12 11.90 4.04
N ILE A 107 2.79 11.73 4.19
CA ILE A 107 2.02 10.74 3.43
C ILE A 107 1.45 11.45 2.20
N PHE A 108 2.03 11.17 1.05
CA PHE A 108 1.63 11.80 -0.21
C PHE A 108 0.88 10.82 -1.11
N GLY A 109 -0.26 11.22 -1.67
CA GLY A 109 -1.11 10.40 -2.52
C GLY A 109 -1.14 10.87 -3.97
N PHE A 110 -0.83 9.97 -4.92
CA PHE A 110 -1.10 10.17 -6.34
C PHE A 110 -2.51 9.69 -6.67
N LEU A 111 -3.43 10.60 -6.98
CA LEU A 111 -4.79 10.30 -7.39
C LEU A 111 -4.97 10.50 -8.89
N GLY A 112 -5.79 9.67 -9.52
CA GLY A 112 -6.10 9.77 -10.94
C GLY A 112 -6.58 8.44 -11.53
N SER A 113 -7.11 8.50 -12.75
CA SER A 113 -7.61 7.35 -13.50
C SER A 113 -6.51 6.30 -13.79
N ASN A 114 -6.92 5.08 -14.14
CA ASN A 114 -5.97 4.07 -14.59
C ASN A 114 -5.30 4.53 -15.89
N GLY A 115 -3.97 4.33 -15.98
CA GLY A 115 -3.17 4.75 -17.13
C GLY A 115 -2.70 6.21 -17.12
N CYS A 116 -3.04 7.05 -16.11
CA CYS A 116 -2.61 8.45 -16.06
C CYS A 116 -1.16 8.70 -15.62
N GLY A 117 -0.31 7.68 -15.59
CA GLY A 117 1.13 7.83 -15.31
C GLY A 117 1.56 7.66 -13.85
N LYS A 118 0.67 7.43 -12.86
CA LYS A 118 1.02 7.28 -11.43
C LYS A 118 2.15 6.28 -11.18
N THR A 119 1.97 5.06 -11.65
CA THR A 119 2.97 3.98 -11.48
C THR A 119 4.28 4.30 -12.20
N THR A 120 4.21 4.94 -13.37
CA THR A 120 5.38 5.37 -14.12
C THR A 120 6.17 6.41 -13.34
N THR A 121 5.49 7.43 -12.81
CA THR A 121 6.10 8.44 -11.94
C THR A 121 6.76 7.80 -10.72
N MET A 122 6.06 6.93 -9.99
CA MET A 122 6.62 6.22 -8.83
C MET A 122 7.87 5.40 -9.19
N LYS A 123 7.88 4.73 -10.36
CA LYS A 123 9.05 3.97 -10.81
C LYS A 123 10.27 4.85 -11.08
N VAL A 124 10.06 6.05 -11.61
CA VAL A 124 11.17 7.02 -11.78
C VAL A 124 11.68 7.48 -10.43
N LEU A 125 10.80 7.89 -9.53
CA LEU A 125 11.18 8.37 -8.20
C LEU A 125 11.92 7.33 -7.35
N THR A 126 11.65 6.05 -7.59
CA THR A 126 12.32 4.94 -6.91
C THR A 126 13.54 4.42 -7.68
N GLY A 127 13.93 5.06 -8.79
CA GLY A 127 15.07 4.65 -9.61
C GLY A 127 14.88 3.32 -10.37
N LEU A 128 13.64 2.86 -10.50
CA LEU A 128 13.29 1.65 -11.27
C LEU A 128 13.08 1.93 -12.76
N LEU A 129 12.97 3.21 -13.14
CA LEU A 129 12.80 3.68 -14.50
C LEU A 129 13.56 4.99 -14.66
N GLU A 130 14.23 5.18 -15.80
CA GLU A 130 14.88 6.45 -16.14
C GLU A 130 13.84 7.44 -16.70
N ALA A 131 14.00 8.71 -16.35
CA ALA A 131 13.25 9.79 -16.97
C ALA A 131 13.74 10.02 -18.39
N SER A 132 12.83 10.39 -19.30
CA SER A 132 13.21 10.83 -20.66
C SER A 132 13.74 12.25 -20.66
N GLU A 133 13.15 13.12 -19.82
CA GLU A 133 13.54 14.51 -19.61
C GLU A 133 13.22 14.92 -18.18
N GLY A 134 13.81 16.03 -17.72
CA GLY A 134 13.65 16.53 -16.36
C GLY A 134 14.53 15.77 -15.37
N GLN A 135 14.29 15.99 -14.09
CA GLN A 135 15.12 15.45 -13.00
C GLN A 135 14.25 15.05 -11.81
N ALA A 136 14.72 14.04 -11.07
CA ALA A 136 14.15 13.65 -9.79
C ALA A 136 15.26 13.51 -8.73
N TRP A 137 14.92 13.79 -7.49
CA TRP A 137 15.84 13.64 -6.35
C TRP A 137 15.17 12.86 -5.24
N LEU A 138 15.95 12.03 -4.57
CA LEU A 138 15.60 11.29 -3.38
C LEU A 138 16.55 11.70 -2.25
N PHE A 139 16.03 12.31 -1.20
CA PHE A 139 16.81 12.88 -0.09
C PHE A 139 17.96 13.77 -0.57
N GLY A 140 17.69 14.64 -1.56
CA GLY A 140 18.66 15.56 -2.15
C GLY A 140 19.68 14.93 -3.10
N GLN A 141 19.63 13.61 -3.34
CA GLN A 141 20.48 12.93 -4.30
C GLN A 141 19.73 12.67 -5.60
N SER A 142 20.35 12.98 -6.74
CA SER A 142 19.76 12.73 -8.06
C SER A 142 19.41 11.24 -8.22
N VAL A 143 18.18 10.97 -8.67
CA VAL A 143 17.72 9.62 -8.99
C VAL A 143 18.14 9.29 -10.42
N GLU A 144 19.36 8.79 -10.57
CA GLU A 144 19.82 8.21 -11.82
C GLU A 144 19.61 6.71 -11.78
N GLY A 145 19.17 6.10 -12.90
CA GLY A 145 18.79 4.69 -12.97
C GLY A 145 19.86 3.68 -12.54
N SER A 146 21.12 4.11 -12.45
CA SER A 146 22.27 3.29 -12.05
C SER A 146 22.62 3.38 -10.56
N ASN A 147 22.04 4.32 -9.79
CA ASN A 147 22.45 4.51 -8.39
C ASN A 147 21.75 3.52 -7.45
N ILE A 148 22.45 2.38 -7.19
CA ILE A 148 21.97 1.32 -6.29
C ILE A 148 21.83 1.82 -4.85
N GLU A 149 22.70 2.73 -4.39
CA GLU A 149 22.67 3.26 -3.02
C GLU A 149 21.39 4.05 -2.75
N THR A 150 20.94 4.85 -3.72
CA THR A 150 19.68 5.60 -3.63
C THR A 150 18.48 4.65 -3.52
N ARG A 151 18.48 3.56 -4.32
CA ARG A 151 17.40 2.56 -4.29
C ARG A 151 17.31 1.78 -2.98
N ARG A 152 18.42 1.56 -2.29
CA ARG A 152 18.46 0.87 -0.98
C ARG A 152 17.73 1.62 0.12
N ARG A 153 17.49 2.92 -0.06
CA ARG A 153 16.80 3.77 0.92
C ARG A 153 15.28 3.82 0.70
N VAL A 154 14.77 3.10 -0.30
CA VAL A 154 13.36 3.10 -0.68
C VAL A 154 12.78 1.71 -0.56
N GLY A 155 11.77 1.55 0.27
CA GLY A 155 10.91 0.38 0.24
C GLY A 155 9.87 0.53 -0.89
N TYR A 156 9.68 -0.52 -1.67
CA TYR A 156 8.70 -0.54 -2.75
C TYR A 156 7.72 -1.68 -2.59
N MET A 157 6.43 -1.36 -2.55
CA MET A 157 5.36 -2.34 -2.55
C MET A 157 4.58 -2.23 -3.87
N SER A 158 4.60 -3.28 -4.68
CA SER A 158 3.83 -3.36 -5.92
C SER A 158 2.36 -3.70 -5.66
N GLN A 159 1.48 -3.36 -6.60
CA GLN A 159 0.05 -3.67 -6.51
C GLN A 159 -0.21 -5.19 -6.49
N SER A 160 0.53 -5.96 -7.28
CA SER A 160 0.48 -7.42 -7.28
C SER A 160 1.56 -8.00 -6.35
N PHE A 161 1.29 -9.19 -5.79
CA PHE A 161 2.30 -9.90 -5.01
C PHE A 161 3.51 -10.20 -5.88
N SER A 162 4.69 -9.74 -5.47
CA SER A 162 5.95 -9.83 -6.24
C SER A 162 7.10 -10.46 -5.47
N LEU A 163 6.83 -11.04 -4.31
CA LEU A 163 7.82 -11.76 -3.52
C LEU A 163 7.90 -13.24 -3.96
N TYR A 164 8.87 -13.96 -3.43
CA TYR A 164 9.13 -15.35 -3.82
C TYR A 164 8.08 -16.29 -3.21
N SER A 165 7.25 -16.89 -4.06
CA SER A 165 6.20 -17.83 -3.61
C SER A 165 6.75 -19.17 -3.13
N GLU A 166 7.97 -19.53 -3.56
CA GLU A 166 8.67 -20.75 -3.14
C GLU A 166 9.35 -20.64 -1.77
N LEU A 167 9.43 -19.44 -1.23
CA LEU A 167 10.02 -19.15 0.08
C LEU A 167 8.92 -18.92 1.11
N THR A 168 9.12 -19.45 2.32
CA THR A 168 8.22 -19.14 3.44
C THR A 168 8.23 -17.65 3.76
N ILE A 169 7.26 -17.19 4.58
CA ILE A 169 7.23 -15.80 5.06
C ILE A 169 8.56 -15.42 5.71
N THR A 170 9.07 -16.24 6.64
CA THR A 170 10.36 -15.97 7.29
C THR A 170 11.52 -15.91 6.29
N GLN A 171 11.55 -16.83 5.33
CA GLN A 171 12.61 -16.86 4.32
C GLN A 171 12.58 -15.63 3.40
N ASN A 172 11.38 -15.15 3.02
CA ASN A 172 11.23 -13.90 2.27
C ASN A 172 11.80 -12.71 3.07
N LEU A 173 11.44 -12.56 4.34
CA LEU A 173 11.96 -11.50 5.21
C LEU A 173 13.48 -11.57 5.36
N VAL A 174 14.04 -12.76 5.62
CA VAL A 174 15.49 -12.95 5.73
C VAL A 174 16.22 -12.63 4.42
N LEU A 175 15.69 -13.06 3.29
CA LEU A 175 16.26 -12.77 1.98
C LEU A 175 16.33 -11.27 1.72
N HIS A 176 15.22 -10.56 1.93
CA HIS A 176 15.17 -9.12 1.70
C HIS A 176 16.03 -8.35 2.70
N ALA A 177 16.06 -8.73 3.97
CA ALA A 177 16.98 -8.15 4.93
C ALA A 177 18.45 -8.24 4.45
N LYS A 178 18.86 -9.37 3.85
CA LYS A 178 20.18 -9.53 3.24
C LYS A 178 20.36 -8.66 2.00
N LEU A 179 19.35 -8.59 1.12
CA LEU A 179 19.39 -7.75 -0.09
C LEU A 179 19.51 -6.26 0.24
N PHE A 180 18.86 -5.82 1.32
CA PHE A 180 18.95 -4.44 1.82
C PHE A 180 20.13 -4.22 2.77
N HIS A 181 21.06 -5.19 2.87
CA HIS A 181 22.30 -5.11 3.66
C HIS A 181 22.09 -4.83 5.16
N VAL A 182 20.99 -5.34 5.73
CA VAL A 182 20.83 -5.35 7.18
C VAL A 182 22.00 -6.14 7.79
N PRO A 183 22.69 -5.59 8.81
CA PRO A 183 23.80 -6.29 9.48
C PRO A 183 23.38 -7.69 9.94
N ALA A 184 24.24 -8.69 9.71
CA ALA A 184 23.89 -10.10 9.93
C ALA A 184 23.42 -10.37 11.37
N GLU A 185 24.01 -9.70 12.35
CA GLU A 185 23.66 -9.78 13.76
C GLU A 185 22.28 -9.17 14.11
N GLN A 186 21.71 -8.34 13.22
CA GLN A 186 20.42 -7.69 13.40
C GLN A 186 19.28 -8.39 12.65
N ILE A 187 19.58 -9.24 11.66
CA ILE A 187 18.58 -9.84 10.78
C ILE A 187 17.51 -10.60 11.59
N GLU A 188 17.93 -11.45 12.52
CA GLU A 188 16.99 -12.26 13.30
C GLU A 188 16.05 -11.38 14.12
N THR A 189 16.58 -10.38 14.82
CA THR A 189 15.80 -9.43 15.61
C THR A 189 14.83 -8.64 14.73
N ARG A 190 15.31 -8.15 13.58
CA ARG A 190 14.49 -7.38 12.65
C ARG A 190 13.36 -8.23 12.06
N VAL A 191 13.65 -9.46 11.66
CA VAL A 191 12.64 -10.41 11.16
C VAL A 191 11.58 -10.70 12.21
N GLN A 192 11.94 -10.94 13.47
CA GLN A 192 10.98 -11.15 14.55
C GLN A 192 10.10 -9.90 14.78
N GLN A 193 10.67 -8.71 14.76
CA GLN A 193 9.93 -7.46 14.85
C GLN A 193 8.90 -7.32 13.71
N MET A 194 9.29 -7.63 12.47
CA MET A 194 8.38 -7.58 11.32
C MET A 194 7.26 -8.61 11.42
N LEU A 195 7.58 -9.85 11.83
CA LEU A 195 6.58 -10.89 12.05
C LEU A 195 5.53 -10.47 13.09
N GLN A 196 5.94 -9.85 14.19
CA GLN A 196 5.04 -9.37 15.23
C GLN A 196 4.23 -8.15 14.77
N ARG A 197 4.91 -7.13 14.21
CA ARG A 197 4.29 -5.87 13.81
C ARG A 197 3.20 -6.04 12.75
N PHE A 198 3.38 -7.02 11.84
CA PHE A 198 2.46 -7.28 10.73
C PHE A 198 1.56 -8.51 10.97
N ASP A 199 1.53 -9.04 12.20
CA ASP A 199 0.69 -10.18 12.57
C ASP A 199 0.91 -11.39 11.64
N LEU A 200 2.17 -11.74 11.41
CA LEU A 200 2.61 -12.84 10.55
C LEU A 200 3.17 -14.04 11.34
N SER A 201 3.23 -13.95 12.67
CA SER A 201 3.89 -14.92 13.54
C SER A 201 3.31 -16.34 13.41
N GLU A 202 1.98 -16.47 13.33
CA GLU A 202 1.28 -17.76 13.23
C GLU A 202 1.49 -18.45 11.87
N VAL A 203 1.80 -17.67 10.84
CA VAL A 203 1.95 -18.16 9.47
C VAL A 203 3.39 -18.11 8.96
N LYS A 204 4.35 -17.80 9.81
CA LYS A 204 5.78 -17.55 9.46
C LYS A 204 6.45 -18.64 8.64
N ASN A 205 6.01 -19.90 8.79
CA ASN A 205 6.56 -21.07 8.11
C ASN A 205 5.73 -21.51 6.88
N LYS A 206 4.65 -20.80 6.55
CA LYS A 206 3.81 -21.10 5.38
C LYS A 206 4.35 -20.42 4.14
N LEU A 207 4.03 -20.98 2.96
CA LEU A 207 4.29 -20.36 1.68
C LEU A 207 3.23 -19.28 1.40
N PRO A 208 3.59 -18.19 0.69
CA PRO A 208 2.65 -17.12 0.35
C PRO A 208 1.41 -17.61 -0.40
N ASP A 209 1.56 -18.57 -1.31
CA ASP A 209 0.45 -19.07 -2.13
C ASP A 209 -0.61 -19.83 -1.32
N ASP A 210 -0.25 -20.35 -0.14
CA ASP A 210 -1.18 -21.00 0.79
C ASP A 210 -1.98 -19.99 1.64
N LEU A 211 -1.77 -18.68 1.43
CA LEU A 211 -2.30 -17.64 2.30
C LEU A 211 -3.26 -16.70 1.58
N PRO A 212 -4.27 -16.17 2.28
CA PRO A 212 -5.16 -15.14 1.77
C PRO A 212 -4.38 -13.90 1.29
N LEU A 213 -4.95 -13.19 0.30
CA LEU A 213 -4.33 -12.00 -0.29
C LEU A 213 -3.91 -10.94 0.76
N GLY A 214 -4.74 -10.70 1.78
CA GLY A 214 -4.44 -9.73 2.84
C GLY A 214 -3.18 -10.08 3.63
N ILE A 215 -2.92 -11.37 3.89
CA ILE A 215 -1.67 -11.81 4.54
C ILE A 215 -0.47 -11.60 3.61
N ARG A 216 -0.62 -11.90 2.32
CA ARG A 216 0.43 -11.65 1.32
C ARG A 216 0.75 -10.16 1.19
N GLN A 217 -0.25 -9.29 1.26
CA GLN A 217 -0.05 -7.83 1.26
C GLN A 217 0.67 -7.35 2.52
N ARG A 218 0.34 -7.89 3.71
CA ARG A 218 1.07 -7.59 4.95
C ARG A 218 2.54 -8.01 4.86
N LEU A 219 2.83 -9.17 4.26
CA LEU A 219 4.21 -9.60 4.00
C LEU A 219 4.94 -8.62 3.06
N SER A 220 4.29 -8.21 1.96
CA SER A 220 4.88 -7.25 1.02
C SER A 220 5.22 -5.91 1.69
N LEU A 221 4.33 -5.44 2.59
CA LEU A 221 4.59 -4.22 3.36
C LEU A 221 5.71 -4.42 4.39
N ALA A 222 5.74 -5.57 5.08
CA ALA A 222 6.79 -5.90 6.04
C ALA A 222 8.18 -5.99 5.41
N VAL A 223 8.26 -6.39 4.14
CA VAL A 223 9.50 -6.44 3.35
C VAL A 223 9.93 -5.05 2.90
N ALA A 224 8.99 -4.14 2.65
CA ALA A 224 9.28 -2.78 2.19
C ALA A 224 9.76 -1.83 3.31
N LEU A 225 9.63 -2.23 4.59
CA LEU A 225 10.00 -1.46 5.80
C LEU A 225 11.20 -2.04 6.53
#